data_51d9b075bf5191914db424f1539d8378
#
_entry.id   51d9b075bf5191914db424f1539d8378
#
_cell.length_a   1.000
_cell.length_b   1.000
_cell.length_c   1.000
_cell.angle_alpha   90.00
_cell.angle_beta   90.00
_cell.angle_gamma   90.00
#
_symmetry.space_group_name_H-M   'P 1'
#
loop_
_entity.id
_entity.type
_entity.pdbx_description
1 polymer ?
#
loop_
_entity_poly.entity_id
_entity_poly.type
_entity_poly.pdbx_seq_one_letter_code
_entity_poly.pdbx_strand_id
1 'polypeptide(L)'
;MKKSVSLLLAGAMCAGLLAGCSSSSTSGGASAAASGSTAPSSVVSGEAGSKSIEKLSIAFVPSREPEEIITATEPLKEMLTAELAGLGYDVGEVEITVGTSYEAVGEALSAGTADVGLIPGGTYVLYDDGCDVLLTATRDGLSIDSDSAKDWNDNAPTEATTNQVTSYRALMIAGPSEKGQALAAKVNAGEGLTWEDVSGVN
;
A
#
# COMPACT_ATOMS: atom_id res chain seq x y z
N MET A 1 6.81 -30.57 38.94
CA MET A 1 7.71 -29.88 39.88
C MET A 1 7.74 -28.41 39.56
N LYS A 2 7.22 -27.68 40.44
CA LYS A 2 7.14 -26.28 40.74
C LYS A 2 8.45 -25.52 40.46
N LYS A 3 8.40 -24.33 39.91
CA LYS A 3 8.91 -23.11 40.56
C LYS A 3 8.53 -21.87 39.78
N SER A 4 7.62 -21.14 40.38
CA SER A 4 7.29 -19.74 40.14
C SER A 4 8.47 -18.85 40.56
N VAL A 5 8.77 -17.79 39.81
CA VAL A 5 9.44 -16.61 40.41
C VAL A 5 8.75 -15.37 39.84
N SER A 6 7.97 -14.78 40.69
CA SER A 6 7.50 -13.40 40.62
C SER A 6 8.65 -12.46 40.94
N LEU A 7 8.83 -11.39 40.19
CA LEU A 7 9.52 -10.20 40.72
C LEU A 7 8.78 -8.95 40.28
N LEU A 8 8.10 -8.40 41.26
CA LEU A 8 7.60 -7.02 41.31
C LEU A 8 8.79 -6.07 41.41
N LEU A 9 8.79 -5.00 40.62
CA LEU A 9 9.46 -3.78 41.09
C LEU A 9 8.64 -2.56 40.69
N ALA A 10 8.29 -1.85 41.74
CA ALA A 10 7.47 -0.66 41.80
C ALA A 10 8.30 0.60 41.45
N GLY A 11 7.62 1.57 40.85
CA GLY A 11 7.59 2.94 41.32
C GLY A 11 8.74 3.87 40.97
N ALA A 12 8.43 4.92 40.22
CA ALA A 12 8.75 6.28 40.69
C ALA A 12 8.05 7.33 39.83
N MET A 13 7.18 8.07 40.45
CA MET A 13 6.62 9.36 40.05
C MET A 13 7.73 10.40 39.87
N CYS A 14 7.56 11.28 38.90
CA CYS A 14 8.00 12.66 39.03
C CYS A 14 6.96 13.57 38.40
N ALA A 15 6.23 14.22 39.25
CA ALA A 15 5.45 15.41 39.00
C ALA A 15 6.35 16.65 39.11
N GLY A 16 6.07 17.66 38.34
CA GLY A 16 6.65 19.00 38.45
C GLY A 16 6.57 19.72 37.13
N LEU A 17 6.07 20.87 36.94
CA LEU A 17 5.48 21.96 37.69
C LEU A 17 4.95 22.94 36.65
N LEU A 18 3.79 23.44 36.88
CA LEU A 18 3.19 24.62 36.27
C LEU A 18 3.99 25.88 36.65
N ALA A 19 4.13 26.80 35.74
CA ALA A 19 4.11 28.25 35.94
C ALA A 19 4.30 28.90 34.57
N GLY A 20 3.58 29.91 34.15
CA GLY A 20 2.70 30.88 34.70
C GLY A 20 2.34 31.82 33.57
N CYS A 21 1.16 32.31 33.58
CA CYS A 21 0.72 33.71 33.69
C CYS A 21 1.45 34.71 32.79
N SER A 22 0.84 35.65 32.14
CA SER A 22 -0.38 36.40 32.41
C SER A 22 -0.64 37.38 31.27
N SER A 23 -1.92 37.62 31.04
CA SER A 23 -2.66 38.90 30.99
C SER A 23 -2.25 39.86 29.84
N SER A 24 -3.14 40.54 29.18
CA SER A 24 -4.37 41.21 29.60
C SER A 24 -5.15 41.67 28.36
N SER A 25 -6.44 41.50 28.37
CA SER A 25 -7.52 42.48 28.22
C SER A 25 -7.37 43.57 27.12
N THR A 26 -8.34 43.78 26.26
CA THR A 26 -9.55 44.52 26.51
C THR A 26 -10.44 44.58 25.29
N SER A 27 -11.68 44.24 25.50
CA SER A 27 -12.96 44.74 24.99
C SER A 27 -13.14 45.40 23.62
N GLY A 28 -14.21 44.95 22.99
CA GLY A 28 -15.15 45.89 22.43
C GLY A 28 -15.70 45.57 21.05
N GLY A 29 -16.96 45.19 20.94
CA GLY A 29 -17.90 45.77 20.01
C GLY A 29 -18.23 45.00 18.75
N ALA A 30 -19.25 44.23 18.82
CA ALA A 30 -20.45 44.14 17.99
C ALA A 30 -20.41 44.39 16.46
N SER A 31 -21.01 43.43 15.79
CA SER A 31 -22.08 43.51 14.80
C SER A 31 -21.75 43.44 13.31
N ALA A 32 -22.42 42.45 12.72
CA ALA A 32 -23.10 42.38 11.43
C ALA A 32 -22.33 42.13 10.14
N ALA A 33 -22.61 40.93 9.64
CA ALA A 33 -23.09 40.57 8.31
C ALA A 33 -22.45 41.20 7.07
N ALA A 34 -21.90 40.37 6.22
CA ALA A 34 -22.39 40.05 4.87
C ALA A 34 -21.33 39.38 4.01
N SER A 35 -21.72 38.26 3.45
CA SER A 35 -21.38 37.72 2.14
C SER A 35 -20.26 38.38 1.34
N GLY A 36 -19.30 37.56 0.95
CA GLY A 36 -18.34 37.89 -0.08
C GLY A 36 -17.33 36.80 -0.26
N SER A 37 -17.75 35.74 -0.96
CA SER A 37 -16.85 34.71 -1.48
C SER A 37 -15.96 35.34 -2.54
N THR A 38 -14.69 35.50 -2.23
CA THR A 38 -13.62 35.61 -3.20
C THR A 38 -12.40 35.00 -2.61
N ALA A 39 -12.11 33.77 -3.08
CA ALA A 39 -10.85 33.13 -2.86
C ALA A 39 -9.75 34.02 -3.48
N PRO A 40 -8.71 34.39 -2.74
CA PRO A 40 -7.51 34.91 -3.36
C PRO A 40 -6.77 33.76 -4.02
N SER A 41 -6.77 33.71 -5.36
CA SER A 41 -5.72 33.08 -6.12
C SER A 41 -4.41 33.78 -5.78
N SER A 42 -3.73 33.31 -4.77
CA SER A 42 -2.32 33.62 -4.58
C SER A 42 -1.56 32.84 -5.64
N VAL A 43 -1.33 33.47 -6.78
CA VAL A 43 -0.21 33.15 -7.64
C VAL A 43 1.05 33.43 -6.82
N VAL A 44 1.53 32.42 -6.14
CA VAL A 44 2.88 32.45 -5.58
C VAL A 44 3.81 32.33 -6.78
N SER A 45 4.25 33.47 -7.30
CA SER A 45 5.48 33.56 -8.06
C SER A 45 6.62 33.34 -7.07
N GLY A 46 6.85 32.06 -6.72
CA GLY A 46 8.01 31.64 -5.97
C GLY A 46 9.18 31.53 -6.94
N GLU A 47 10.26 32.17 -6.61
CA GLU A 47 11.58 31.93 -7.17
C GLU A 47 11.81 30.44 -7.31
N ALA A 48 12.28 30.02 -8.49
CA ALA A 48 12.69 28.64 -8.77
C ALA A 48 14.00 28.33 -8.02
N GLY A 49 13.90 28.22 -6.70
CA GLY A 49 14.89 27.53 -5.90
C GLY A 49 14.67 26.04 -6.10
N SER A 50 15.69 25.30 -6.50
CA SER A 50 15.67 23.85 -6.53
C SER A 50 15.22 23.34 -5.15
N LYS A 51 14.18 22.52 -5.11
CA LYS A 51 13.72 21.87 -3.88
C LYS A 51 14.62 20.67 -3.64
N SER A 52 15.42 20.72 -2.58
CA SER A 52 16.32 19.63 -2.23
C SER A 52 15.57 18.53 -1.49
N ILE A 53 15.76 17.30 -1.97
CA ILE A 53 15.34 16.04 -1.31
C ILE A 53 16.63 15.29 -1.00
N GLU A 54 16.99 15.19 0.28
CA GLU A 54 18.22 14.53 0.68
C GLU A 54 18.22 13.06 0.27
N LYS A 55 17.12 12.36 0.55
CA LYS A 55 16.93 10.95 0.21
C LYS A 55 15.46 10.69 -0.14
N LEU A 56 15.22 9.96 -1.23
CA LEU A 56 13.93 9.40 -1.60
C LEU A 56 13.96 7.89 -1.39
N SER A 57 13.22 7.40 -0.40
CA SER A 57 13.17 6.00 0.01
C SER A 57 11.97 5.29 -0.63
N ILE A 58 12.24 4.25 -1.41
CA ILE A 58 11.22 3.45 -2.11
C ILE A 58 11.27 2.02 -1.64
N ALA A 59 10.15 1.49 -1.14
CA ALA A 59 10.03 0.15 -0.63
C ALA A 59 9.17 -0.75 -1.53
N PHE A 60 9.67 -1.94 -1.84
CA PHE A 60 8.93 -2.97 -2.57
C PHE A 60 8.55 -4.11 -1.62
N VAL A 61 7.36 -4.71 -1.82
CA VAL A 61 7.02 -5.96 -1.16
C VAL A 61 7.82 -7.13 -1.77
N PRO A 62 8.12 -8.20 -1.00
CA PRO A 62 8.86 -9.35 -1.50
C PRO A 62 7.95 -10.25 -2.36
N SER A 63 7.51 -9.73 -3.51
CA SER A 63 6.68 -10.46 -4.48
C SER A 63 7.46 -11.47 -5.33
N ARG A 64 8.79 -11.36 -5.30
CA ARG A 64 9.77 -12.26 -5.92
C ARG A 64 11.01 -12.31 -5.03
N GLU A 65 12.03 -13.05 -5.45
CA GLU A 65 13.32 -13.04 -4.77
C GLU A 65 13.88 -11.60 -4.70
N PRO A 66 14.35 -11.14 -3.53
CA PRO A 66 14.78 -9.75 -3.33
C PRO A 66 15.81 -9.26 -4.34
N GLU A 67 16.80 -10.10 -4.70
CA GLU A 67 17.84 -9.78 -5.68
C GLU A 67 17.27 -9.54 -7.08
N GLU A 68 16.20 -10.26 -7.46
CA GLU A 68 15.52 -10.05 -8.74
C GLU A 68 14.84 -8.67 -8.78
N ILE A 69 14.17 -8.31 -7.69
CA ILE A 69 13.50 -7.01 -7.58
C ILE A 69 14.53 -5.88 -7.63
N ILE A 70 15.58 -5.96 -6.83
CA ILE A 70 16.64 -4.95 -6.78
C ILE A 70 17.28 -4.78 -8.16
N THR A 71 17.65 -5.89 -8.82
CA THR A 71 18.27 -5.85 -10.15
C THR A 71 17.35 -5.23 -11.20
N ALA A 72 16.06 -5.61 -11.18
CA ALA A 72 15.08 -5.10 -12.14
C ALA A 72 14.76 -3.60 -11.92
N THR A 73 14.90 -3.11 -10.70
CA THR A 73 14.57 -1.72 -10.32
C THR A 73 15.78 -0.79 -10.29
N GLU A 74 17.00 -1.29 -10.45
CA GLU A 74 18.22 -0.47 -10.44
C GLU A 74 18.17 0.73 -11.42
N PRO A 75 17.67 0.58 -12.67
CA PRO A 75 17.55 1.71 -13.59
C PRO A 75 16.58 2.80 -13.11
N LEU A 76 15.65 2.47 -12.20
CA LEU A 76 14.65 3.41 -11.70
C LEU A 76 15.30 4.56 -10.92
N LYS A 77 16.44 4.32 -10.26
CA LYS A 77 17.14 5.34 -9.48
C LYS A 77 17.59 6.51 -10.37
N GLU A 78 18.27 6.21 -11.47
CA GLU A 78 18.74 7.23 -12.42
C GLU A 78 17.56 7.92 -13.12
N MET A 79 16.54 7.16 -13.51
CA MET A 79 15.35 7.71 -14.16
C MET A 79 14.62 8.71 -13.26
N LEU A 80 14.39 8.35 -11.99
CA LEU A 80 13.73 9.24 -11.04
C LEU A 80 14.55 10.48 -10.75
N THR A 81 15.85 10.34 -10.55
CA THR A 81 16.74 11.49 -10.34
C THR A 81 16.69 12.46 -11.52
N ALA A 82 16.72 11.94 -12.74
CA ALA A 82 16.68 12.77 -13.95
C ALA A 82 15.32 13.48 -14.14
N GLU A 83 14.22 12.74 -13.97
CA GLU A 83 12.86 13.30 -14.12
C GLU A 83 12.57 14.35 -13.04
N LEU A 84 12.93 14.07 -11.79
CA LEU A 84 12.74 14.99 -10.68
C LEU A 84 13.60 16.26 -10.85
N ALA A 85 14.83 16.13 -11.35
CA ALA A 85 15.66 17.28 -11.70
C ALA A 85 15.00 18.16 -12.78
N GLY A 86 14.39 17.55 -13.80
CA GLY A 86 13.59 18.25 -14.81
C GLY A 86 12.39 19.02 -14.26
N LEU A 87 11.88 18.59 -13.10
CA LEU A 87 10.78 19.24 -12.37
C LEU A 87 11.26 20.24 -11.31
N GLY A 88 12.56 20.49 -11.21
CA GLY A 88 13.15 21.45 -10.27
C GLY A 88 13.42 20.88 -8.87
N TYR A 89 13.51 19.56 -8.74
CA TYR A 89 13.93 18.90 -7.52
C TYR A 89 15.37 18.43 -7.63
N ASP A 90 16.14 18.64 -6.58
CA ASP A 90 17.52 18.14 -6.44
C ASP A 90 17.50 16.96 -5.45
N VAL A 91 17.61 15.74 -5.98
CA VAL A 91 17.55 14.50 -5.20
C VAL A 91 18.95 13.98 -4.97
N GLY A 92 19.36 13.95 -3.70
CA GLY A 92 20.71 13.49 -3.31
C GLY A 92 20.87 11.98 -3.46
N GLU A 93 19.88 11.20 -3.04
CA GLU A 93 19.90 9.75 -3.12
C GLU A 93 18.51 9.17 -3.40
N VAL A 94 18.42 8.17 -4.27
CA VAL A 94 17.24 7.31 -4.41
C VAL A 94 17.59 5.93 -3.83
N GLU A 95 17.02 5.59 -2.69
CA GLU A 95 17.19 4.30 -2.05
C GLU A 95 16.03 3.37 -2.42
N ILE A 96 16.35 2.16 -2.91
CA ILE A 96 15.36 1.12 -3.20
C ILE A 96 15.61 -0.05 -2.25
N THR A 97 14.57 -0.45 -1.53
CA THR A 97 14.60 -1.56 -0.58
C THR A 97 13.51 -2.57 -0.88
N VAL A 98 13.72 -3.82 -0.46
CA VAL A 98 12.69 -4.87 -0.47
C VAL A 98 12.40 -5.25 0.97
N GLY A 99 11.16 -5.11 1.38
CA GLY A 99 10.74 -5.47 2.74
C GLY A 99 10.82 -6.97 3.00
N THR A 100 10.88 -7.33 4.27
CA THR A 100 10.89 -8.74 4.69
C THR A 100 9.53 -9.42 4.58
N SER A 101 8.46 -8.64 4.60
CA SER A 101 7.09 -9.07 4.38
C SER A 101 6.26 -7.94 3.76
N TYR A 102 5.05 -8.26 3.36
CA TYR A 102 4.08 -7.28 2.82
C TYR A 102 3.70 -6.26 3.90
N GLU A 103 3.48 -6.74 5.11
CA GLU A 103 3.12 -5.91 6.27
C GLU A 103 4.27 -4.98 6.65
N ALA A 104 5.52 -5.47 6.62
CA ALA A 104 6.69 -4.65 6.94
C ALA A 104 6.82 -3.41 6.03
N VAL A 105 6.42 -3.54 4.75
CA VAL A 105 6.40 -2.38 3.83
C VAL A 105 5.25 -1.44 4.17
N GLY A 106 4.07 -1.96 4.51
CA GLY A 106 2.94 -1.15 4.97
C GLY A 106 3.27 -0.37 6.25
N GLU A 107 3.92 -1.03 7.21
CA GLU A 107 4.40 -0.39 8.44
C GLU A 107 5.44 0.69 8.16
N ALA A 108 6.39 0.45 7.23
CA ALA A 108 7.41 1.42 6.86
C ALA A 108 6.80 2.70 6.24
N LEU A 109 5.77 2.55 5.40
CA LEU A 109 5.01 3.66 4.84
C LEU A 109 4.27 4.44 5.92
N SER A 110 3.50 3.75 6.78
CA SER A 110 2.74 4.39 7.86
C SER A 110 3.63 5.07 8.89
N ALA A 111 4.83 4.55 9.13
CA ALA A 111 5.82 5.14 10.03
C ALA A 111 6.63 6.26 9.38
N GLY A 112 6.51 6.49 8.07
CA GLY A 112 7.29 7.49 7.33
C GLY A 112 8.78 7.12 7.21
N THR A 113 9.13 5.83 7.32
CA THR A 113 10.49 5.34 7.08
C THR A 113 10.73 4.94 5.61
N ALA A 114 9.65 4.81 4.85
CA ALA A 114 9.65 4.77 3.39
C ALA A 114 8.74 5.89 2.88
N ASP A 115 9.19 6.64 1.89
CA ASP A 115 8.43 7.73 1.29
C ASP A 115 7.41 7.21 0.27
N VAL A 116 7.77 6.16 -0.46
CA VAL A 116 6.94 5.53 -1.49
C VAL A 116 7.00 4.01 -1.34
N GLY A 117 5.88 3.35 -1.53
CA GLY A 117 5.82 1.89 -1.49
C GLY A 117 5.00 1.30 -2.63
N LEU A 118 5.48 0.18 -3.18
CA LEU A 118 4.73 -0.62 -4.14
C LEU A 118 4.14 -1.81 -3.41
N ILE A 119 2.88 -1.69 -3.04
CA ILE A 119 2.14 -2.69 -2.25
C ILE A 119 0.85 -3.10 -2.96
N PRO A 120 0.35 -4.33 -2.76
CA PRO A 120 -0.97 -4.73 -3.25
C PRO A 120 -2.11 -3.98 -2.55
N GLY A 121 -3.23 -3.80 -3.23
CA GLY A 121 -4.41 -3.17 -2.65
C GLY A 121 -4.90 -3.82 -1.35
N GLY A 122 -4.77 -5.15 -1.22
CA GLY A 122 -5.12 -5.86 0.02
C GLY A 122 -4.23 -5.49 1.21
N THR A 123 -2.95 -5.24 0.98
CA THR A 123 -2.04 -4.73 2.01
C THR A 123 -2.36 -3.27 2.33
N TYR A 124 -2.59 -2.45 1.31
CA TYR A 124 -2.95 -1.03 1.49
C TYR A 124 -4.13 -0.85 2.46
N VAL A 125 -5.20 -1.63 2.32
CA VAL A 125 -6.40 -1.53 3.19
C VAL A 125 -6.10 -1.69 4.68
N LEU A 126 -4.98 -2.33 5.04
CA LEU A 126 -4.56 -2.48 6.44
C LEU A 126 -3.79 -1.26 6.97
N TYR A 127 -3.38 -0.35 6.10
CA TYR A 127 -2.50 0.79 6.40
C TYR A 127 -3.01 2.11 5.81
N ASP A 128 -4.28 2.16 5.39
CA ASP A 128 -4.91 3.29 4.71
C ASP A 128 -5.00 4.56 5.58
N ASP A 129 -4.94 4.40 6.91
CA ASP A 129 -4.87 5.53 7.84
C ASP A 129 -3.49 6.25 7.81
N GLY A 130 -2.45 5.59 7.31
CA GLY A 130 -1.05 6.07 7.36
C GLY A 130 -0.43 6.39 6.00
N CYS A 131 -1.12 6.11 4.90
CA CYS A 131 -0.60 6.37 3.55
C CYS A 131 -1.72 6.57 2.52
N ASP A 132 -1.40 7.28 1.44
CA ASP A 132 -2.34 7.60 0.36
C ASP A 132 -1.93 6.90 -0.95
N VAL A 133 -2.92 6.52 -1.76
CA VAL A 133 -2.68 5.96 -3.09
C VAL A 133 -2.29 7.07 -4.06
N LEU A 134 -1.12 6.97 -4.67
CA LEU A 134 -0.65 7.88 -5.70
C LEU A 134 -0.97 7.40 -7.11
N LEU A 135 -0.72 6.11 -7.37
CA LEU A 135 -0.87 5.49 -8.69
C LEU A 135 -1.37 4.06 -8.54
N THR A 136 -2.04 3.56 -9.56
CA THR A 136 -2.35 2.13 -9.70
C THR A 136 -1.57 1.58 -10.89
N ALA A 137 -0.77 0.56 -10.65
CA ALA A 137 -0.09 -0.13 -11.75
C ALA A 137 -1.11 -0.87 -12.61
N THR A 138 -0.99 -0.70 -13.92
CA THR A 138 -1.74 -1.48 -14.90
C THR A 138 -0.86 -2.60 -15.47
N ARG A 139 -1.50 -3.59 -16.04
CA ARG A 139 -0.85 -4.68 -16.76
C ARG A 139 -1.67 -5.04 -17.98
N ASP A 140 -1.07 -5.73 -18.93
CA ASP A 140 -1.81 -6.30 -20.04
C ASP A 140 -2.79 -7.36 -19.51
N GLY A 141 -4.03 -7.30 -19.97
CA GLY A 141 -5.04 -8.28 -19.63
C GLY A 141 -4.70 -9.65 -20.20
N LEU A 142 -5.13 -10.70 -19.51
CA LEU A 142 -4.99 -12.07 -19.99
C LEU A 142 -6.12 -12.41 -20.96
N SER A 143 -5.87 -13.34 -21.86
CA SER A 143 -6.85 -13.81 -22.85
C SER A 143 -8.05 -14.51 -22.21
N ILE A 144 -7.88 -15.10 -21.04
CA ILE A 144 -8.97 -15.70 -20.25
C ILE A 144 -9.48 -14.68 -19.24
N ASP A 145 -10.70 -14.20 -19.48
CA ASP A 145 -11.45 -13.36 -18.54
C ASP A 145 -12.88 -13.92 -18.50
N SER A 146 -13.05 -15.08 -17.90
CA SER A 146 -14.31 -15.82 -17.85
C SER A 146 -14.78 -16.02 -16.42
N ASP A 147 -16.09 -15.99 -16.22
CA ASP A 147 -16.75 -16.37 -14.96
C ASP A 147 -16.94 -17.89 -14.85
N SER A 148 -16.65 -18.64 -15.90
CA SER A 148 -16.69 -20.11 -15.92
C SER A 148 -15.36 -20.69 -15.43
N ALA A 149 -15.38 -21.43 -14.31
CA ALA A 149 -14.19 -22.09 -13.81
C ALA A 149 -13.63 -23.14 -14.79
N LYS A 150 -14.49 -23.74 -15.63
CA LYS A 150 -14.09 -24.69 -16.68
C LYS A 150 -13.12 -24.07 -17.67
N ASP A 151 -13.33 -22.82 -18.08
CA ASP A 151 -12.49 -22.14 -19.07
C ASP A 151 -11.05 -21.96 -18.55
N TRP A 152 -10.88 -21.80 -17.23
CA TRP A 152 -9.58 -21.70 -16.58
C TRP A 152 -8.84 -23.04 -16.49
N ASN A 153 -9.60 -24.17 -16.55
CA ASN A 153 -9.05 -25.53 -16.51
C ASN A 153 -8.70 -26.10 -17.90
N ASP A 154 -9.18 -25.51 -18.96
CA ASP A 154 -8.95 -26.01 -20.33
C ASP A 154 -7.50 -25.81 -20.83
N ASN A 155 -6.61 -25.31 -19.96
CA ASN A 155 -5.17 -25.14 -20.21
C ASN A 155 -4.84 -24.41 -21.52
N ALA A 156 -5.78 -23.61 -22.05
CA ALA A 156 -5.44 -22.71 -23.14
C ALA A 156 -4.35 -21.77 -22.63
N PRO A 157 -3.20 -21.65 -23.29
CA PRO A 157 -2.18 -20.70 -22.88
C PRO A 157 -2.81 -19.30 -22.87
N THR A 158 -2.72 -18.64 -21.72
CA THR A 158 -3.18 -17.27 -21.60
C THR A 158 -2.21 -16.35 -22.36
N GLU A 159 -2.72 -15.60 -23.30
CA GLU A 159 -1.96 -14.59 -24.01
C GLU A 159 -2.31 -13.22 -23.46
N ALA A 160 -1.30 -12.38 -23.26
CA ALA A 160 -1.53 -11.00 -22.86
C ALA A 160 -2.29 -10.29 -23.98
N THR A 161 -3.29 -9.50 -23.61
CA THR A 161 -4.03 -8.61 -24.51
C THR A 161 -3.49 -7.19 -24.37
N THR A 162 -3.77 -6.34 -25.35
CA THR A 162 -3.39 -4.92 -25.30
C THR A 162 -4.27 -4.09 -24.35
N ASN A 163 -5.31 -4.69 -23.78
CA ASN A 163 -6.18 -4.01 -22.82
C ASN A 163 -5.48 -3.91 -21.46
N GLN A 164 -5.30 -2.69 -20.99
CA GLN A 164 -4.72 -2.45 -19.66
C GLN A 164 -5.75 -2.75 -18.57
N VAL A 165 -5.35 -3.53 -17.57
CA VAL A 165 -6.17 -3.88 -16.41
C VAL A 165 -5.49 -3.48 -15.10
N THR A 166 -6.29 -3.13 -14.10
CA THR A 166 -5.86 -2.75 -12.74
C THR A 166 -6.20 -3.81 -11.70
N SER A 167 -6.77 -4.93 -12.13
CA SER A 167 -7.23 -6.01 -11.26
C SER A 167 -6.79 -7.37 -11.76
N TYR A 168 -6.86 -8.36 -10.90
CA TYR A 168 -6.75 -9.78 -11.23
C TYR A 168 -7.78 -10.57 -10.43
N ARG A 169 -8.09 -11.79 -10.87
CA ARG A 169 -9.08 -12.64 -10.23
C ARG A 169 -8.43 -13.48 -9.12
N ALA A 170 -9.13 -13.63 -8.02
CA ALA A 170 -8.83 -14.69 -7.05
C ALA A 170 -9.45 -16.00 -7.53
N LEU A 171 -8.73 -17.09 -7.35
CA LEU A 171 -9.18 -18.44 -7.73
C LEU A 171 -9.32 -19.30 -6.48
N MET A 172 -10.41 -20.06 -6.40
CA MET A 172 -10.56 -21.16 -5.46
C MET A 172 -10.11 -22.44 -6.18
N ILE A 173 -9.13 -23.15 -5.62
CA ILE A 173 -8.47 -24.27 -6.27
C ILE A 173 -8.79 -25.55 -5.49
N ALA A 174 -9.20 -26.60 -6.19
CA ALA A 174 -9.37 -27.92 -5.64
C ALA A 174 -8.04 -28.69 -5.61
N GLY A 175 -7.67 -29.23 -4.46
CA GLY A 175 -6.49 -30.08 -4.30
C GLY A 175 -6.70 -31.52 -4.80
N PRO A 176 -5.66 -32.39 -4.72
CA PRO A 176 -5.68 -33.75 -5.28
C PRO A 176 -6.41 -34.79 -4.40
N SER A 177 -7.08 -34.36 -3.32
CA SER A 177 -7.89 -35.28 -2.50
C SER A 177 -9.06 -35.86 -3.30
N GLU A 178 -9.64 -36.98 -2.87
CA GLU A 178 -10.80 -37.59 -3.51
C GLU A 178 -11.96 -36.58 -3.65
N LYS A 179 -12.23 -35.82 -2.60
CA LYS A 179 -13.25 -34.77 -2.60
C LYS A 179 -12.89 -33.64 -3.58
N GLY A 180 -11.63 -33.20 -3.59
CA GLY A 180 -11.14 -32.17 -4.51
C GLY A 180 -11.23 -32.60 -5.96
N GLN A 181 -10.90 -33.86 -6.27
CA GLN A 181 -11.05 -34.41 -7.61
C GLN A 181 -12.51 -34.51 -8.05
N ALA A 182 -13.44 -34.86 -7.13
CA ALA A 182 -14.86 -34.89 -7.42
C ALA A 182 -15.38 -33.46 -7.74
N LEU A 183 -14.96 -32.43 -6.99
CA LEU A 183 -15.29 -31.04 -7.26
C LEU A 183 -14.74 -30.58 -8.62
N ALA A 184 -13.49 -30.91 -8.92
CA ALA A 184 -12.87 -30.58 -10.21
C ALA A 184 -13.59 -31.26 -11.38
N ALA A 185 -13.98 -32.53 -11.23
CA ALA A 185 -14.74 -33.26 -12.27
C ALA A 185 -16.10 -32.61 -12.54
N LYS A 186 -16.80 -32.19 -11.49
CA LYS A 186 -18.09 -31.49 -11.61
C LYS A 186 -17.93 -30.15 -12.37
N VAL A 187 -16.94 -29.34 -12.02
CA VAL A 187 -16.64 -28.08 -12.68
C VAL A 187 -16.26 -28.30 -14.16
N ASN A 188 -15.41 -29.29 -14.45
CA ASN A 188 -14.98 -29.59 -15.81
C ASN A 188 -16.12 -30.13 -16.69
N ALA A 189 -17.14 -30.73 -16.08
CA ALA A 189 -18.38 -31.09 -16.77
C ALA A 189 -19.29 -29.88 -17.06
N GLY A 190 -18.92 -28.69 -16.62
CA GLY A 190 -19.73 -27.48 -16.78
C GLY A 190 -20.87 -27.36 -15.74
N GLU A 191 -20.78 -28.13 -14.67
CA GLU A 191 -21.75 -28.04 -13.57
C GLU A 191 -21.33 -26.98 -12.55
N GLY A 192 -22.32 -26.23 -12.02
CA GLY A 192 -22.07 -25.28 -10.93
C GLY A 192 -21.80 -25.98 -9.61
N LEU A 193 -20.98 -25.36 -8.77
CA LEU A 193 -20.78 -25.80 -7.39
C LEU A 193 -21.84 -25.17 -6.45
N THR A 194 -22.28 -25.95 -5.49
CA THR A 194 -23.16 -25.50 -4.40
C THR A 194 -22.40 -25.47 -3.08
N TRP A 195 -22.98 -24.84 -2.07
CA TRP A 195 -22.38 -24.84 -0.73
C TRP A 195 -22.33 -26.24 -0.11
N GLU A 196 -23.28 -27.13 -0.46
CA GLU A 196 -23.24 -28.54 -0.05
C GLU A 196 -22.06 -29.27 -0.65
N ASP A 197 -21.70 -28.98 -1.90
CA ASP A 197 -20.54 -29.60 -2.55
C ASP A 197 -19.24 -29.29 -1.81
N VAL A 198 -19.08 -28.08 -1.29
CA VAL A 198 -17.85 -27.63 -0.61
C VAL A 198 -17.92 -27.83 0.92
N SER A 199 -19.07 -28.15 1.48
CA SER A 199 -19.21 -28.39 2.92
C SER A 199 -18.44 -29.64 3.34
N GLY A 200 -17.75 -29.59 4.50
CA GLY A 200 -16.94 -30.68 5.02
C GLY A 200 -15.66 -30.96 4.22
N VAL A 201 -15.19 -30.01 3.41
CA VAL A 201 -13.82 -30.01 2.84
C VAL A 201 -12.88 -29.40 3.88
N ASN A 202 -11.88 -30.16 4.29
CA ASN A 202 -10.81 -29.70 5.19
C ASN A 202 -9.56 -29.42 4.40
#